data_38d873aa7a85fdd733078c0f1b98fa9e
#
_entry.id   38d873aa7a85fdd733078c0f1b98fa9e
#
_cell.length_a   1.000
_cell.length_b   1.000
_cell.length_c   1.000
_cell.angle_alpha   90.00
_cell.angle_beta   90.00
_cell.angle_gamma   90.00
#
_symmetry.space_group_name_H-M   'P 1'
#
loop_
_entity.id
_entity.type
_entity.pdbx_description
1 polymer ?
#
loop_
_entity_poly.entity_id
_entity_poly.type
_entity_poly.pdbx_seq_one_letter_code
_entity_poly.pdbx_strand_id
1 'polypeptide(L)'
;LPARTILPCWTKPKDEDAMTLDHEALLRRAINESRKARAAGNHPFACILVGPDGTVLMTQHNAYLPDHDMTGHAERVLMTRASTTLPKEVLKECTIYTSAEPCAMCAGAIYWTGLKRVVFGLTEKDLKAITGDHPENPTLDLPCHIIFAAGQRQVEVLGPMLEAEAAAVHEGAWG
;
A
#
# COMPACT_ATOMS: atom_id res chain seq x y z
N LEU A 1 1.39 30.93 2.52
CA LEU A 1 0.98 29.53 2.74
C LEU A 1 -0.38 29.34 2.08
N PRO A 2 -0.57 28.36 1.15
CA PRO A 2 -1.88 28.12 0.57
C PRO A 2 -2.83 27.61 1.65
N ALA A 3 -4.10 28.04 1.56
CA ALA A 3 -5.16 27.68 2.48
C ALA A 3 -5.29 26.14 2.59
N ARG A 4 -5.22 25.62 3.82
CA ARG A 4 -5.53 24.20 4.08
C ARG A 4 -6.99 23.97 3.67
N THR A 5 -7.19 23.13 2.67
CA THR A 5 -8.50 22.58 2.36
C THR A 5 -8.99 21.83 3.59
N ILE A 6 -10.00 22.38 4.26
CA ILE A 6 -10.62 21.73 5.43
C ILE A 6 -11.40 20.54 4.88
N LEU A 7 -10.86 19.34 5.10
CA LEU A 7 -11.62 18.11 4.86
C LEU A 7 -12.87 18.13 5.77
N PRO A 8 -14.02 17.59 5.32
CA PRO A 8 -15.22 17.51 6.13
C PRO A 8 -14.90 16.83 7.46
N CYS A 9 -15.53 17.34 8.53
CA CYS A 9 -15.34 16.86 9.90
C CYS A 9 -15.56 15.34 9.96
N TRP A 10 -14.47 14.59 10.07
CA TRP A 10 -14.54 13.15 10.24
C TRP A 10 -15.07 12.85 11.66
N THR A 11 -16.23 12.22 11.74
CA THR A 11 -16.78 11.69 12.98
C THR A 11 -16.55 10.18 13.00
N LYS A 12 -15.94 9.67 14.08
CA LYS A 12 -15.74 8.23 14.27
C LYS A 12 -17.11 7.51 14.16
N PRO A 13 -17.25 6.48 13.31
CA PRO A 13 -18.45 5.65 13.30
C PRO A 13 -18.68 5.06 14.70
N LYS A 14 -19.92 4.97 15.14
CA LYS A 14 -20.26 4.25 16.36
C LYS A 14 -19.99 2.76 16.14
N ASP A 15 -19.46 2.08 17.15
CA ASP A 15 -19.01 0.67 17.06
C ASP A 15 -20.11 -0.31 16.57
N GLU A 16 -21.38 0.10 16.57
CA GLU A 16 -22.52 -0.70 16.07
C GLU A 16 -22.70 -0.68 14.55
N ASP A 17 -22.07 0.27 13.82
CA ASP A 17 -22.16 0.45 12.37
C ASP A 17 -20.83 0.18 11.65
N ALA A 18 -19.92 -0.60 12.23
CA ALA A 18 -18.67 -0.96 11.58
C ALA A 18 -18.95 -1.78 10.32
N MET A 19 -19.04 -1.11 9.18
CA MET A 19 -19.14 -1.77 7.87
C MET A 19 -17.98 -2.76 7.73
N THR A 20 -18.30 -4.03 7.52
CA THR A 20 -17.27 -5.02 7.18
C THR A 20 -16.70 -4.62 5.82
N LEU A 21 -15.40 -4.25 5.78
CA LEU A 21 -14.73 -3.89 4.53
C LEU A 21 -14.67 -5.11 3.61
N ASP A 22 -15.07 -4.95 2.37
CA ASP A 22 -14.84 -5.96 1.33
C ASP A 22 -13.37 -5.92 0.91
N HIS A 23 -12.55 -6.69 1.62
CA HIS A 23 -11.11 -6.72 1.43
C HIS A 23 -10.71 -7.17 0.02
N GLU A 24 -11.43 -8.11 -0.59
CA GLU A 24 -11.13 -8.56 -1.95
C GLU A 24 -11.41 -7.47 -2.99
N ALA A 25 -12.57 -6.82 -2.92
CA ALA A 25 -12.92 -5.75 -3.84
C ALA A 25 -11.94 -4.57 -3.76
N LEU A 26 -11.54 -4.18 -2.53
CA LEU A 26 -10.61 -3.09 -2.30
C LEU A 26 -9.18 -3.46 -2.76
N LEU A 27 -8.73 -4.69 -2.48
CA LEU A 27 -7.45 -5.17 -2.95
C LEU A 27 -7.40 -5.27 -4.48
N ARG A 28 -8.46 -5.79 -5.11
CA ARG A 28 -8.57 -5.84 -6.59
C ARG A 28 -8.48 -4.44 -7.19
N ARG A 29 -9.00 -3.42 -6.50
CA ARG A 29 -8.82 -2.02 -6.92
C ARG A 29 -7.35 -1.62 -6.89
N ALA A 30 -6.59 -1.93 -5.83
CA ALA A 30 -5.14 -1.67 -5.77
C ALA A 30 -4.37 -2.40 -6.88
N ILE A 31 -4.70 -3.67 -7.13
CA ILE A 31 -4.12 -4.46 -8.23
C ILE A 31 -4.44 -3.82 -9.60
N ASN A 32 -5.64 -3.31 -9.81
CA ASN A 32 -5.98 -2.61 -11.04
C ASN A 32 -5.20 -1.28 -11.19
N GLU A 33 -4.94 -0.58 -10.10
CA GLU A 33 -4.07 0.61 -10.12
C GLU A 33 -2.61 0.25 -10.48
N SER A 34 -2.09 -0.92 -10.08
CA SER A 34 -0.74 -1.36 -10.48
C SER A 34 -0.64 -1.65 -11.99
N ARG A 35 -1.72 -2.13 -12.63
CA ARG A 35 -1.79 -2.23 -14.09
C ARG A 35 -1.69 -0.87 -14.77
N LYS A 36 -2.32 0.16 -14.19
CA LYS A 36 -2.23 1.54 -14.72
C LYS A 36 -0.83 2.12 -14.55
N ALA A 37 -0.17 1.86 -13.42
CA ALA A 37 1.22 2.25 -13.21
C ALA A 37 2.12 1.67 -14.30
N ARG A 38 2.00 0.36 -14.57
CA ARG A 38 2.71 -0.32 -15.65
C ARG A 38 2.42 0.30 -17.03
N ALA A 39 1.15 0.53 -17.34
CA ALA A 39 0.74 1.14 -18.61
C ALA A 39 1.30 2.56 -18.80
N ALA A 40 1.57 3.27 -17.72
CA ALA A 40 2.22 4.58 -17.71
C ALA A 40 3.77 4.51 -17.73
N GLY A 41 4.36 3.32 -17.84
CA GLY A 41 5.82 3.12 -17.92
C GLY A 41 6.53 3.04 -16.56
N ASN A 42 5.79 3.04 -15.44
CA ASN A 42 6.36 2.80 -14.11
C ASN A 42 6.36 1.33 -13.75
N HIS A 43 7.07 0.99 -12.68
CA HIS A 43 7.02 -0.37 -12.13
C HIS A 43 5.58 -0.74 -11.71
N PRO A 44 5.17 -2.01 -11.87
CA PRO A 44 3.79 -2.47 -11.71
C PRO A 44 3.34 -2.58 -10.25
N PHE A 45 3.47 -1.50 -9.49
CA PHE A 45 3.09 -1.44 -8.08
C PHE A 45 2.16 -0.26 -7.82
N ALA A 46 1.15 -0.49 -7.02
CA ALA A 46 0.24 0.56 -6.55
C ALA A 46 -0.42 0.18 -5.23
N CYS A 47 -0.90 1.20 -4.53
CA CYS A 47 -1.66 1.03 -3.30
C CYS A 47 -2.77 2.07 -3.17
N ILE A 48 -3.75 1.77 -2.32
CA ILE A 48 -4.82 2.68 -1.93
C ILE A 48 -4.89 2.77 -0.40
N LEU A 49 -5.20 3.95 0.12
CA LEU A 49 -5.52 4.17 1.52
C LEU A 49 -7.03 4.26 1.67
N VAL A 50 -7.57 3.46 2.58
CA VAL A 50 -9.03 3.33 2.78
C VAL A 50 -9.38 3.68 4.21
N GLY A 51 -10.38 4.52 4.38
CA GLY A 51 -10.96 4.86 5.68
C GLY A 51 -11.78 3.72 6.29
N PRO A 52 -12.17 3.83 7.56
CA PRO A 52 -12.95 2.81 8.25
C PRO A 52 -14.36 2.60 7.66
N ASP A 53 -14.86 3.55 6.90
CA ASP A 53 -16.13 3.52 6.18
C ASP A 53 -16.04 2.91 4.77
N GLY A 54 -14.87 2.40 4.37
CA GLY A 54 -14.62 1.87 3.03
C GLY A 54 -14.32 2.93 1.96
N THR A 55 -14.32 4.21 2.31
CA THR A 55 -13.97 5.29 1.38
C THR A 55 -12.50 5.24 1.01
N VAL A 56 -12.19 5.25 -0.28
CA VAL A 56 -10.80 5.39 -0.76
C VAL A 56 -10.37 6.84 -0.63
N LEU A 57 -9.49 7.10 0.33
CA LEU A 57 -8.99 8.44 0.65
C LEU A 57 -7.87 8.88 -0.30
N MET A 58 -7.00 7.95 -0.68
CA MET A 58 -5.87 8.22 -1.56
C MET A 58 -5.54 7.01 -2.42
N THR A 59 -5.01 7.25 -3.61
CA THR A 59 -4.40 6.26 -4.50
C THR A 59 -2.98 6.70 -4.83
N GLN A 60 -2.06 5.74 -4.92
CA GLN A 60 -0.68 5.99 -5.29
C GLN A 60 -0.13 4.86 -6.16
N HIS A 61 0.44 5.23 -7.28
CA HIS A 61 1.23 4.37 -8.14
C HIS A 61 2.71 4.42 -7.72
N ASN A 62 3.50 3.46 -8.16
CA ASN A 62 4.95 3.58 -8.11
C ASN A 62 5.37 4.91 -8.75
N ALA A 63 6.31 5.60 -8.14
CA ALA A 63 6.77 6.93 -8.50
C ALA A 63 8.30 6.95 -8.77
N TYR A 64 8.83 5.90 -9.37
CA TYR A 64 10.18 5.89 -9.87
C TYR A 64 10.38 6.96 -10.93
N LEU A 65 9.48 7.01 -11.92
CA LEU A 65 9.47 8.06 -12.94
C LEU A 65 8.62 9.27 -12.49
N PRO A 66 8.94 10.51 -12.94
CA PRO A 66 10.00 10.87 -13.89
C PRO A 66 11.38 11.09 -13.25
N ASP A 67 11.48 11.16 -11.94
CA ASP A 67 12.65 11.64 -11.21
C ASP A 67 13.71 10.55 -10.96
N HIS A 68 13.46 9.32 -11.38
CA HIS A 68 14.27 8.13 -11.08
C HIS A 68 14.47 7.92 -9.57
N ASP A 69 13.41 8.20 -8.77
CA ASP A 69 13.42 7.99 -7.31
C ASP A 69 13.40 6.49 -6.97
N MET A 70 14.57 5.93 -6.67
CA MET A 70 14.73 4.52 -6.28
C MET A 70 13.96 4.16 -5.00
N THR A 71 13.55 5.14 -4.22
CA THR A 71 12.69 4.96 -3.03
C THR A 71 11.23 5.28 -3.32
N GLY A 72 10.89 5.59 -4.56
CA GLY A 72 9.56 5.98 -5.04
C GLY A 72 8.53 4.85 -5.04
N HIS A 73 8.61 3.92 -4.08
CA HIS A 73 7.62 2.87 -3.91
C HIS A 73 6.26 3.46 -3.56
N ALA A 74 5.20 2.85 -4.10
CA ALA A 74 3.84 3.37 -3.97
C ALA A 74 3.44 3.60 -2.51
N GLU A 75 3.71 2.62 -1.63
CA GLU A 75 3.35 2.68 -0.22
C GLU A 75 4.16 3.76 0.51
N ARG A 76 5.48 3.84 0.28
CA ARG A 76 6.32 4.87 0.90
C ARG A 76 5.83 6.27 0.54
N VAL A 77 5.55 6.51 -0.74
CA VAL A 77 5.04 7.81 -1.22
C VAL A 77 3.65 8.09 -0.63
N LEU A 78 2.76 7.09 -0.63
CA LEU A 78 1.44 7.21 -0.04
C LEU A 78 1.51 7.58 1.45
N MET A 79 2.40 6.93 2.21
CA MET A 79 2.57 7.22 3.64
C MET A 79 3.10 8.63 3.89
N THR A 80 4.02 9.12 3.07
CA THR A 80 4.48 10.51 3.14
C THR A 80 3.32 11.49 2.92
N ARG A 81 2.53 11.28 1.86
CA ARG A 81 1.36 12.12 1.55
C ARG A 81 0.31 12.06 2.66
N ALA A 82 -0.02 10.87 3.13
CA ALA A 82 -1.04 10.65 4.14
C ALA A 82 -0.65 11.31 5.47
N SER A 83 0.59 11.11 5.94
CA SER A 83 1.06 11.65 7.22
C SER A 83 1.16 13.18 7.24
N THR A 84 1.30 13.81 6.09
CA THR A 84 1.37 15.28 5.97
C THR A 84 0.01 15.94 5.76
N THR A 85 -1.02 15.18 5.39
CA THR A 85 -2.33 15.71 5.01
C THR A 85 -3.47 15.28 5.92
N LEU A 86 -3.38 14.09 6.53
CA LEU A 86 -4.43 13.53 7.37
C LEU A 86 -4.08 13.60 8.86
N PRO A 87 -5.07 13.82 9.75
CA PRO A 87 -4.86 13.74 11.19
C PRO A 87 -4.44 12.32 11.62
N LYS A 88 -3.62 12.22 12.67
CA LYS A 88 -3.17 10.92 13.22
C LYS A 88 -4.34 10.04 13.66
N GLU A 89 -5.41 10.65 14.18
CA GLU A 89 -6.64 9.96 14.62
C GLU A 89 -7.38 9.30 13.46
N VAL A 90 -7.28 9.85 12.26
CA VAL A 90 -7.84 9.24 11.04
C VAL A 90 -6.94 8.10 10.59
N LEU A 91 -5.63 8.34 10.52
CA LEU A 91 -4.65 7.36 10.03
C LEU A 91 -4.67 6.06 10.81
N LYS A 92 -4.79 6.10 12.13
CA LYS A 92 -4.84 4.90 12.98
C LYS A 92 -6.06 4.01 12.77
N GLU A 93 -7.08 4.49 12.07
CA GLU A 93 -8.27 3.71 11.72
C GLU A 93 -8.24 3.25 10.25
N CYS A 94 -7.27 3.74 9.46
CA CYS A 94 -7.15 3.42 8.05
C CYS A 94 -6.51 2.07 7.78
N THR A 95 -6.82 1.53 6.60
CA THR A 95 -6.22 0.33 6.02
C THR A 95 -5.52 0.71 4.72
N ILE A 96 -4.30 0.23 4.52
CA ILE A 96 -3.65 0.27 3.21
C ILE A 96 -3.87 -1.06 2.48
N TYR A 97 -4.25 -0.98 1.21
CA TYR A 97 -4.30 -2.12 0.28
C TYR A 97 -3.22 -1.93 -0.75
N THR A 98 -2.35 -2.91 -0.92
CA THR A 98 -1.22 -2.83 -1.83
C THR A 98 -1.14 -4.07 -2.73
N SER A 99 -0.79 -3.88 -4.00
CA SER A 99 -0.73 -4.94 -5.01
C SER A 99 0.29 -6.03 -4.67
N ALA A 100 1.37 -5.67 -3.98
CA ALA A 100 2.40 -6.58 -3.48
C ALA A 100 2.66 -6.32 -1.99
N GLU A 101 3.24 -7.29 -1.29
CA GLU A 101 3.66 -7.19 0.10
C GLU A 101 4.62 -6.00 0.27
N PRO A 102 4.42 -5.12 1.27
CA PRO A 102 5.33 -4.00 1.49
C PRO A 102 6.73 -4.48 1.86
N CYS A 103 7.75 -4.05 1.12
CA CYS A 103 9.14 -4.30 1.47
C CYS A 103 9.49 -3.66 2.83
N ALA A 104 10.66 -3.96 3.38
CA ALA A 104 11.07 -3.46 4.70
C ALA A 104 11.02 -1.93 4.84
N MET A 105 11.39 -1.18 3.79
CA MET A 105 11.29 0.28 3.76
C MET A 105 9.84 0.75 3.87
N CYS A 106 8.94 0.15 3.07
CA CYS A 106 7.52 0.50 3.04
C CYS A 106 6.81 0.09 4.33
N ALA A 107 7.12 -1.11 4.86
CA ALA A 107 6.60 -1.57 6.15
C ALA A 107 7.02 -0.62 7.28
N GLY A 108 8.28 -0.15 7.29
CA GLY A 108 8.74 0.88 8.21
C GLY A 108 7.94 2.18 8.08
N ALA A 109 7.68 2.67 6.86
CA ALA A 109 6.89 3.87 6.63
C ALA A 109 5.45 3.72 7.14
N ILE A 110 4.81 2.57 6.88
CA ILE A 110 3.47 2.23 7.36
C ILE A 110 3.45 2.22 8.90
N TYR A 111 4.43 1.58 9.53
CA TYR A 111 4.55 1.52 10.99
C TYR A 111 4.63 2.92 11.61
N TRP A 112 5.51 3.78 11.10
CA TRP A 112 5.69 5.14 11.63
C TRP A 112 4.47 6.03 11.40
N THR A 113 3.71 5.80 10.32
CA THR A 113 2.45 6.52 10.05
C THR A 113 1.34 6.11 11.02
N GLY A 114 1.45 4.94 11.62
CA GLY A 114 0.52 4.44 12.64
C GLY A 114 -0.78 3.87 12.10
N LEU A 115 -0.75 3.33 10.87
CA LEU A 115 -1.91 2.65 10.29
C LEU A 115 -2.31 1.42 11.10
N LYS A 116 -3.60 1.10 11.04
CA LYS A 116 -4.20 -0.04 11.72
C LYS A 116 -3.91 -1.36 11.02
N ARG A 117 -3.97 -1.38 9.67
CA ARG A 117 -4.01 -2.63 8.89
C ARG A 117 -3.32 -2.48 7.54
N VAL A 118 -2.71 -3.58 7.13
CA VAL A 118 -2.17 -3.80 5.78
C VAL A 118 -2.88 -4.98 5.15
N VAL A 119 -3.33 -4.84 3.91
CA VAL A 119 -3.85 -5.93 3.08
C VAL A 119 -3.05 -5.97 1.79
N PHE A 120 -2.49 -7.14 1.42
CA PHE A 120 -1.62 -7.23 0.25
C PHE A 120 -1.94 -8.44 -0.64
N GLY A 121 -1.56 -8.30 -1.92
CA GLY A 121 -1.76 -9.31 -2.95
C GLY A 121 -0.66 -10.36 -3.02
N LEU A 122 0.42 -10.05 -3.70
CA LEU A 122 1.55 -10.95 -3.95
C LEU A 122 2.57 -10.85 -2.82
N THR A 123 3.11 -11.99 -2.36
CA THR A 123 4.20 -11.98 -1.37
C THR A 123 5.52 -11.48 -1.96
N GLU A 124 6.41 -10.92 -1.11
CA GLU A 124 7.78 -10.57 -1.51
C GLU A 124 8.54 -11.80 -2.06
N LYS A 125 8.31 -12.97 -1.47
CA LYS A 125 8.94 -14.22 -1.90
C LYS A 125 8.52 -14.61 -3.32
N ASP A 126 7.23 -14.53 -3.63
CA ASP A 126 6.72 -14.90 -4.96
C ASP A 126 7.05 -13.81 -5.98
N LEU A 127 7.06 -12.54 -5.58
CA LEU A 127 7.56 -11.45 -6.39
C LEU A 127 9.03 -11.70 -6.80
N LYS A 128 9.89 -12.07 -5.85
CA LYS A 128 11.29 -12.43 -6.12
C LYS A 128 11.41 -13.60 -7.10
N ALA A 129 10.55 -14.61 -6.99
CA ALA A 129 10.54 -15.72 -7.92
C ALA A 129 10.17 -15.29 -9.36
N ILE A 130 9.33 -14.26 -9.51
CA ILE A 130 8.93 -13.69 -10.80
C ILE A 130 10.03 -12.78 -11.38
N THR A 131 10.59 -11.90 -10.56
CA THR A 131 11.55 -10.89 -11.01
C THR A 131 12.98 -11.43 -11.14
N GLY A 132 13.31 -12.49 -10.42
CA GLY A 132 14.68 -13.02 -10.36
C GLY A 132 15.68 -11.95 -9.87
N ASP A 133 16.84 -11.90 -10.53
CA ASP A 133 17.92 -10.93 -10.23
C ASP A 133 17.80 -9.64 -11.07
N HIS A 134 16.57 -9.20 -11.35
CA HIS A 134 16.37 -7.99 -12.15
C HIS A 134 16.95 -6.75 -11.45
N PRO A 135 17.83 -5.97 -12.12
CA PRO A 135 18.58 -4.89 -11.47
C PRO A 135 17.69 -3.73 -10.97
N GLU A 136 16.52 -3.53 -11.58
CA GLU A 136 15.56 -2.50 -11.13
C GLU A 136 14.65 -2.97 -10.00
N ASN A 137 14.67 -4.26 -9.66
CA ASN A 137 13.90 -4.79 -8.54
C ASN A 137 14.73 -5.80 -7.74
N PRO A 138 15.77 -5.35 -7.04
CA PRO A 138 16.55 -6.20 -6.13
C PRO A 138 15.70 -6.52 -4.90
N THR A 139 14.79 -7.49 -5.01
CA THR A 139 13.77 -7.81 -4.00
C THR A 139 14.39 -8.07 -2.63
N LEU A 140 13.90 -7.34 -1.63
CA LEU A 140 14.31 -7.47 -0.24
C LEU A 140 13.42 -8.51 0.44
N ASP A 141 13.80 -9.77 0.36
CA ASP A 141 13.05 -10.94 0.82
C ASP A 141 12.93 -10.99 2.36
N LEU A 142 12.16 -10.03 2.89
CA LEU A 142 11.85 -9.91 4.31
C LEU A 142 10.37 -9.64 4.49
N PRO A 143 9.56 -10.62 4.93
CA PRO A 143 8.13 -10.45 5.11
C PRO A 143 7.77 -9.29 6.05
N CYS A 144 6.79 -8.48 5.66
CA CYS A 144 6.44 -7.24 6.37
C CYS A 144 5.99 -7.48 7.82
N HIS A 145 5.38 -8.63 8.12
CA HIS A 145 4.95 -8.97 9.48
C HIS A 145 6.12 -9.05 10.47
N ILE A 146 7.34 -9.41 10.01
CA ILE A 146 8.55 -9.44 10.86
C ILE A 146 8.91 -8.02 11.29
N ILE A 147 8.80 -7.04 10.39
CA ILE A 147 9.04 -5.64 10.70
C ILE A 147 8.02 -5.14 11.73
N PHE A 148 6.74 -5.44 11.53
CA PHE A 148 5.69 -4.98 12.45
C PHE A 148 5.80 -5.65 13.81
N ALA A 149 6.16 -6.94 13.88
CA ALA A 149 6.35 -7.66 15.13
C ALA A 149 7.51 -7.12 15.98
N ALA A 150 8.50 -6.48 15.37
CA ALA A 150 9.60 -5.84 16.08
C ALA A 150 9.21 -4.50 16.73
N GLY A 151 8.04 -3.96 16.39
CA GLY A 151 7.58 -2.66 16.87
C GLY A 151 6.74 -2.75 18.15
N GLN A 152 6.48 -1.57 18.74
CA GLN A 152 5.63 -1.42 19.94
C GLN A 152 4.14 -1.30 19.58
N ARG A 153 3.80 -1.07 18.31
CA ARG A 153 2.43 -0.98 17.82
C ARG A 153 2.09 -2.25 17.06
N GLN A 154 0.87 -2.71 17.26
CA GLN A 154 0.34 -3.79 16.44
C GLN A 154 -0.18 -3.22 15.12
N VAL A 155 0.24 -3.83 14.02
CA VAL A 155 -0.31 -3.62 12.68
C VAL A 155 -0.88 -4.95 12.24
N GLU A 156 -2.18 -4.96 11.95
CA GLU A 156 -2.84 -6.16 11.43
C GLU A 156 -2.41 -6.38 9.98
N VAL A 157 -2.00 -7.59 9.64
CA VAL A 157 -1.56 -7.97 8.30
C VAL A 157 -2.47 -9.05 7.75
N LEU A 158 -3.13 -8.76 6.62
CA LEU A 158 -3.98 -9.68 5.87
C LEU A 158 -3.36 -9.91 4.49
N GLY A 159 -3.02 -11.14 4.20
CA GLY A 159 -2.41 -11.52 2.94
C GLY A 159 -1.54 -12.77 3.09
N PRO A 160 -1.15 -13.37 1.95
CA PRO A 160 -1.51 -12.94 0.59
C PRO A 160 -2.98 -13.20 0.24
N MET A 161 -3.56 -12.35 -0.62
CA MET A 161 -4.91 -12.48 -1.16
C MET A 161 -4.90 -12.14 -2.66
N LEU A 162 -5.71 -12.84 -3.47
CA LEU A 162 -5.78 -12.61 -4.93
C LEU A 162 -4.40 -12.74 -5.62
N GLU A 163 -3.56 -13.65 -5.15
CA GLU A 163 -2.16 -13.79 -5.60
C GLU A 163 -2.04 -13.95 -7.12
N ALA A 164 -2.87 -14.80 -7.72
CA ALA A 164 -2.83 -15.01 -9.17
C ALA A 164 -3.16 -13.72 -9.95
N GLU A 165 -4.13 -12.91 -9.47
CA GLU A 165 -4.47 -11.63 -10.08
C GLU A 165 -3.34 -10.62 -9.92
N ALA A 166 -2.68 -10.60 -8.78
CA ALA A 166 -1.54 -9.74 -8.50
C ALA A 166 -0.30 -10.16 -9.30
N ALA A 167 0.02 -11.46 -9.33
CA ALA A 167 1.15 -12.00 -10.10
C ALA A 167 1.04 -11.71 -11.60
N ALA A 168 -0.17 -11.85 -12.18
CA ALA A 168 -0.41 -11.59 -13.61
C ALA A 168 -0.05 -10.15 -14.04
N VAL A 169 0.00 -9.18 -13.13
CA VAL A 169 0.43 -7.82 -13.46
C VAL A 169 1.92 -7.75 -13.78
N HIS A 170 2.70 -8.68 -13.24
CA HIS A 170 4.16 -8.71 -13.40
C HIS A 170 4.61 -9.52 -14.64
N GLU A 171 3.70 -10.26 -15.29
CA GLU A 171 4.04 -11.06 -16.49
C GLU A 171 4.60 -10.16 -17.59
N GLY A 172 5.84 -10.43 -18.04
CA GLY A 172 6.53 -9.64 -19.07
C GLY A 172 6.82 -8.19 -18.68
N ALA A 173 6.82 -7.86 -17.40
CA ALA A 173 7.16 -6.51 -16.93
C ALA A 173 8.66 -6.35 -16.63
N TRP A 174 9.39 -7.45 -16.55
CA TRP A 174 10.78 -7.53 -16.08
C TRP A 174 11.72 -8.13 -17.13
N GLY A 175 11.42 -7.99 -18.42
CA GLY A 175 12.20 -8.52 -19.54
C GLY A 175 12.81 -7.45 -20.42
#